data_5d044b5660f73ae9813551fad2b366dd
#
_entry.id   5d044b5660f73ae9813551fad2b366dd
#
_cell.length_a   1.000
_cell.length_b   1.000
_cell.length_c   1.000
_cell.angle_alpha   90.00
_cell.angle_beta   90.00
_cell.angle_gamma   90.00
#
_symmetry.space_group_name_H-M   'P 1'
#
loop_
_entity.id
_entity.type
_entity.pdbx_description
1 polymer ?
#
loop_
_entity_poly.entity_id
_entity_poly.type
_entity_poly.pdbx_seq_one_letter_code
_entity_poly.pdbx_strand_id
1 'polypeptide(L)'
;MSETPSRTLSLVLGPMPLHARPDAVLAAGPWCFAGLEDFFPRWEEEFTFAPDILSDRAEEDQCIREAEALAADAVPVLAQRLAPGTELSTAYWETLLAPHAITVAKLLVQHWHLARAMVRDWADLPLQVELLPEDCSFRFGEDADVVLHGALNPKASHWVLSLLLRSMLPQAWTAVEGAKVEEVWQTPKPAGLKARLRGFLRSRMLALPFPVMKGMTARQALAFSSALRHPSRTEDRSRSLAGRFSSQAQGIKLDIPKAALAVFEAFLPESIRGLRHPKALCPMAKPRVRAASILLYEDARYRQDLARWRGRGGRLLCVQHGGNYGQMRRICAMEMVEYSQHAFATWGWTAYDSALGAASGTGNFLPLPHPQLARQKDSWRRASDEMIFVGTEMPTVAYQLDSHPTPAQFIQYREDKQWFLEALGPEVRKQTLYRPYFKVPGTLEDAEWIIPRFPQVRLCQGPLGPQILGCRLLCLDHHGTTLLEAMAAGIPTLCYWNPAFWPVSPDFEELLGDMAALGMWHASAELCAEKVREVWDDPAAWWHSESVQAVRRRFLARFANLPEGPGEDKAWLDCLRSL
;
A
#
# COMPACT_ATOMS: atom_id res chain seq x y z
N MET A 1 31.07 -45.92 -15.18
CA MET A 1 29.94 -44.99 -14.85
C MET A 1 30.40 -43.62 -15.28
N SER A 2 29.94 -43.13 -16.41
CA SER A 2 30.21 -41.75 -16.85
C SER A 2 29.43 -40.80 -15.96
N GLU A 3 30.10 -40.03 -15.12
CA GLU A 3 29.49 -38.90 -14.46
C GLU A 3 28.96 -37.93 -15.54
N THR A 4 27.67 -37.86 -15.68
CA THR A 4 27.03 -36.79 -16.46
C THR A 4 27.47 -35.50 -15.81
N PRO A 5 28.10 -34.53 -16.51
CA PRO A 5 28.54 -33.29 -15.89
C PRO A 5 27.29 -32.62 -15.25
N SER A 6 27.35 -32.34 -13.96
CA SER A 6 26.30 -31.66 -13.24
C SER A 6 26.06 -30.32 -13.94
N ARG A 7 24.91 -30.18 -14.55
CA ARG A 7 24.55 -28.99 -15.31
C ARG A 7 24.44 -27.82 -14.33
N THR A 8 25.28 -26.79 -14.49
CA THR A 8 25.22 -25.59 -13.69
C THR A 8 23.90 -24.86 -13.98
N LEU A 9 23.08 -24.62 -12.96
CA LEU A 9 21.85 -23.85 -13.07
C LEU A 9 22.17 -22.35 -12.98
N SER A 10 21.33 -21.52 -13.60
CA SER A 10 21.43 -20.06 -13.50
C SER A 10 20.42 -19.54 -12.47
N LEU A 11 20.90 -18.75 -11.51
CA LEU A 11 20.02 -17.99 -10.60
C LEU A 11 19.70 -16.63 -11.23
N VAL A 12 18.44 -16.40 -11.56
CA VAL A 12 17.94 -15.16 -12.18
C VAL A 12 17.37 -14.24 -11.11
N LEU A 13 18.01 -13.08 -10.93
CA LEU A 13 17.63 -12.08 -9.92
C LEU A 13 16.75 -10.94 -10.46
N GLY A 14 16.78 -10.73 -11.77
CA GLY A 14 16.08 -9.67 -12.51
C GLY A 14 15.16 -10.21 -13.61
N PRO A 15 14.91 -9.45 -14.68
CA PRO A 15 14.08 -9.91 -15.79
C PRO A 15 14.55 -11.24 -16.37
N MET A 16 13.61 -12.18 -16.59
CA MET A 16 13.92 -13.51 -17.15
C MET A 16 14.45 -13.38 -18.59
N PRO A 17 15.60 -14.03 -18.92
CA PRO A 17 16.05 -14.08 -20.32
C PRO A 17 15.03 -14.81 -21.20
N LEU A 18 14.70 -14.28 -22.38
CA LEU A 18 13.68 -14.83 -23.28
C LEU A 18 13.95 -16.28 -23.75
N HIS A 19 15.21 -16.73 -23.68
CA HIS A 19 15.63 -18.10 -24.01
C HIS A 19 15.76 -19.00 -22.78
N ALA A 20 15.36 -18.53 -21.61
CA ALA A 20 15.45 -19.30 -20.37
C ALA A 20 14.58 -20.57 -20.47
N ARG A 21 15.11 -21.65 -19.89
CA ARG A 21 14.41 -22.93 -19.84
C ARG A 21 14.18 -23.32 -18.38
N PRO A 22 12.99 -23.83 -18.04
CA PRO A 22 12.62 -24.16 -16.67
C PRO A 22 13.63 -25.11 -15.96
N ASP A 23 14.22 -26.05 -16.73
CA ASP A 23 15.18 -27.04 -16.22
C ASP A 23 16.62 -26.48 -16.06
N ALA A 24 16.84 -25.22 -16.38
CA ALA A 24 18.16 -24.59 -16.39
C ALA A 24 18.25 -23.35 -15.50
N VAL A 25 17.16 -22.91 -14.91
CA VAL A 25 17.12 -21.65 -14.13
C VAL A 25 16.34 -21.81 -12.83
N LEU A 26 16.75 -21.02 -11.83
CA LEU A 26 15.99 -20.71 -10.62
C LEU A 26 15.67 -19.23 -10.63
N ALA A 27 14.45 -18.85 -10.32
CA ALA A 27 14.00 -17.45 -10.30
C ALA A 27 13.97 -16.92 -8.86
N ALA A 28 14.49 -15.71 -8.64
CA ALA A 28 14.45 -15.07 -7.32
C ALA A 28 13.04 -14.67 -6.88
N GLY A 29 12.11 -14.52 -7.82
CA GLY A 29 10.70 -14.24 -7.51
C GLY A 29 9.85 -14.00 -8.75
N PRO A 30 8.53 -13.82 -8.57
CA PRO A 30 7.58 -13.59 -9.66
C PRO A 30 7.91 -12.37 -10.54
N TRP A 31 8.58 -11.35 -10.01
CA TRP A 31 9.00 -10.17 -10.78
C TRP A 31 9.92 -10.48 -11.95
N CYS A 32 10.59 -11.64 -11.94
CA CYS A 32 11.42 -12.07 -13.06
C CYS A 32 10.60 -12.24 -14.35
N PHE A 33 9.31 -12.45 -14.25
CA PHE A 33 8.39 -12.65 -15.36
C PHE A 33 7.50 -11.42 -15.65
N ALA A 34 7.59 -10.35 -14.87
CA ALA A 34 6.75 -9.17 -15.05
C ALA A 34 6.89 -8.58 -16.48
N GLY A 35 5.78 -8.53 -17.22
CA GLY A 35 5.73 -8.09 -18.60
C GLY A 35 6.30 -9.09 -19.61
N LEU A 36 6.48 -10.35 -19.23
CA LEU A 36 6.98 -11.46 -20.07
C LEU A 36 5.99 -12.61 -20.17
N GLU A 37 4.75 -12.45 -19.73
CA GLU A 37 3.72 -13.47 -19.67
C GLU A 37 3.39 -14.05 -21.05
N ASP A 38 3.48 -13.26 -22.12
CA ASP A 38 3.32 -13.72 -23.49
C ASP A 38 4.41 -14.72 -23.94
N PHE A 39 5.62 -14.60 -23.39
CA PHE A 39 6.75 -15.49 -23.67
C PHE A 39 6.76 -16.72 -22.78
N PHE A 40 6.23 -16.59 -21.57
CA PHE A 40 6.20 -17.63 -20.54
C PHE A 40 4.77 -17.78 -19.98
N PRO A 41 3.79 -18.28 -20.76
CA PRO A 41 2.37 -18.26 -20.38
C PRO A 41 2.02 -19.18 -19.20
N ARG A 42 2.93 -20.05 -18.79
CA ARG A 42 2.78 -20.97 -17.66
C ARG A 42 3.98 -20.90 -16.70
N TRP A 43 4.54 -19.70 -16.56
CA TRP A 43 5.75 -19.50 -15.77
C TRP A 43 5.56 -19.92 -14.30
N GLU A 44 4.39 -19.71 -13.74
CA GLU A 44 4.02 -20.07 -12.37
C GLU A 44 4.07 -21.58 -12.09
N GLU A 45 3.83 -22.41 -13.11
CA GLU A 45 3.82 -23.86 -13.00
C GLU A 45 5.17 -24.49 -13.42
N GLU A 46 5.86 -23.86 -14.34
CA GLU A 46 7.03 -24.44 -15.02
C GLU A 46 8.36 -24.10 -14.35
N PHE A 47 8.44 -22.92 -13.67
CA PHE A 47 9.69 -22.45 -13.10
C PHE A 47 9.75 -22.64 -11.58
N THR A 48 10.97 -22.81 -11.07
CA THR A 48 11.24 -22.91 -9.63
C THR A 48 11.62 -21.53 -9.08
N PHE A 49 10.96 -21.13 -8.00
CA PHE A 49 11.16 -19.86 -7.33
C PHE A 49 11.92 -20.01 -6.02
N ALA A 50 12.57 -18.91 -5.61
CA ALA A 50 13.05 -18.77 -4.25
C ALA A 50 11.88 -18.89 -3.24
N PRO A 51 12.19 -19.30 -2.00
CA PRO A 51 11.17 -19.42 -0.96
C PRO A 51 10.40 -18.12 -0.73
N ASP A 52 9.09 -18.22 -0.56
CA ASP A 52 8.27 -17.09 -0.14
C ASP A 52 8.45 -16.85 1.37
N ILE A 53 9.36 -15.95 1.70
CA ILE A 53 9.72 -15.60 3.08
C ILE A 53 8.59 -14.89 3.86
N LEU A 54 7.61 -14.34 3.17
CA LEU A 54 6.52 -13.58 3.77
C LEU A 54 5.26 -14.43 3.98
N SER A 55 5.27 -15.70 3.58
CA SER A 55 4.16 -16.64 3.82
C SER A 55 4.05 -17.03 5.30
N ASP A 56 5.16 -17.02 6.03
CA ASP A 56 5.16 -17.18 7.49
C ASP A 56 4.91 -15.86 8.19
N ARG A 57 3.92 -15.85 9.07
CA ARG A 57 3.48 -14.66 9.81
C ARG A 57 4.55 -14.09 10.74
N ALA A 58 5.35 -14.94 11.35
CA ALA A 58 6.42 -14.50 12.26
C ALA A 58 7.57 -13.87 11.48
N GLU A 59 7.90 -14.40 10.29
CA GLU A 59 8.89 -13.82 9.39
C GLU A 59 8.41 -12.48 8.82
N GLU A 60 7.15 -12.37 8.41
CA GLU A 60 6.54 -11.10 7.98
C GLU A 60 6.63 -10.04 9.09
N ASP A 61 6.24 -10.40 10.32
CA ASP A 61 6.29 -9.51 11.48
C ASP A 61 7.72 -9.08 11.82
N GLN A 62 8.70 -9.94 11.64
CA GLN A 62 10.11 -9.59 11.80
C GLN A 62 10.57 -8.62 10.70
N CYS A 63 10.25 -8.89 9.44
CA CYS A 63 10.54 -7.99 8.32
C CYS A 63 9.95 -6.60 8.55
N ILE A 64 8.72 -6.51 9.05
CA ILE A 64 8.07 -5.23 9.34
C ILE A 64 8.84 -4.46 10.42
N ARG A 65 9.16 -5.09 11.56
CA ARG A 65 9.92 -4.44 12.65
C ARG A 65 11.32 -3.99 12.18
N GLU A 66 12.01 -4.81 11.42
CA GLU A 66 13.33 -4.47 10.88
C GLU A 66 13.25 -3.33 9.87
N ALA A 67 12.20 -3.29 9.02
CA ALA A 67 11.99 -2.19 8.08
C ALA A 67 11.67 -0.87 8.80
N GLU A 68 10.86 -0.89 9.84
CA GLU A 68 10.59 0.27 10.69
C GLU A 68 11.87 0.79 11.36
N ALA A 69 12.66 -0.13 11.92
CA ALA A 69 13.92 0.21 12.58
C ALA A 69 14.92 0.82 11.59
N LEU A 70 15.10 0.18 10.45
CA LEU A 70 16.01 0.65 9.40
C LEU A 70 15.58 2.02 8.85
N ALA A 71 14.27 2.23 8.64
CA ALA A 71 13.75 3.52 8.19
C ALA A 71 14.01 4.64 9.19
N ALA A 72 13.78 4.37 10.48
CA ALA A 72 14.02 5.35 11.55
C ALA A 72 15.51 5.70 11.66
N ASP A 73 16.41 4.71 11.54
CA ASP A 73 17.87 4.91 11.59
C ASP A 73 18.39 5.61 10.32
N ALA A 74 17.77 5.42 9.15
CA ALA A 74 18.18 6.06 7.90
C ALA A 74 17.87 7.56 7.86
N VAL A 75 16.79 8.03 8.52
CA VAL A 75 16.37 9.43 8.49
C VAL A 75 17.49 10.41 8.90
N PRO A 76 18.17 10.27 10.05
CA PRO A 76 19.25 11.19 10.43
C PRO A 76 20.46 11.12 9.47
N VAL A 77 20.76 9.97 8.90
CA VAL A 77 21.87 9.81 7.93
C VAL A 77 21.57 10.58 6.64
N LEU A 78 20.36 10.42 6.10
CA LEU A 78 19.90 11.15 4.92
C LEU A 78 19.83 12.66 5.19
N ALA A 79 19.39 13.07 6.37
CA ALA A 79 19.32 14.46 6.77
C ALA A 79 20.71 15.12 6.75
N GLN A 80 21.72 14.47 7.32
CA GLN A 80 23.09 14.95 7.32
C GLN A 80 23.68 15.10 5.91
N ARG A 81 23.33 14.19 5.00
CA ARG A 81 23.79 14.24 3.59
C ARG A 81 23.10 15.35 2.79
N LEU A 82 21.78 15.55 2.99
CA LEU A 82 21.00 16.57 2.27
C LEU A 82 21.34 17.99 2.67
N ALA A 83 21.63 18.23 3.96
CA ALA A 83 21.86 19.58 4.47
C ALA A 83 22.88 19.58 5.64
N PRO A 84 24.16 19.33 5.35
CA PRO A 84 25.20 19.30 6.38
C PRO A 84 25.31 20.65 7.07
N GLY A 85 25.44 20.63 8.39
CA GLY A 85 25.61 21.84 9.21
C GLY A 85 24.35 22.69 9.40
N THR A 86 23.15 22.12 9.17
CA THR A 86 21.90 22.78 9.53
C THR A 86 21.49 22.43 10.97
N GLU A 87 20.81 23.38 11.66
CA GLU A 87 20.26 23.21 13.01
C GLU A 87 18.75 22.86 12.96
N LEU A 88 18.34 22.01 12.03
CA LEU A 88 16.94 21.62 11.88
C LEU A 88 16.60 20.49 12.85
N SER A 89 15.43 20.59 13.47
CA SER A 89 14.97 19.61 14.46
C SER A 89 14.70 18.23 13.84
N THR A 90 14.76 17.20 14.68
CA THR A 90 14.37 15.82 14.32
C THR A 90 12.97 15.80 13.70
N ALA A 91 12.01 16.51 14.26
CA ALA A 91 10.64 16.59 13.74
C ALA A 91 10.55 17.15 12.30
N TYR A 92 11.45 18.03 11.90
CA TYR A 92 11.55 18.48 10.50
C TYR A 92 11.96 17.34 9.58
N TRP A 93 13.02 16.63 9.93
CA TRP A 93 13.58 15.57 9.10
C TRP A 93 12.71 14.34 9.05
N GLU A 94 12.14 13.92 10.18
CA GLU A 94 11.17 12.82 10.23
C GLU A 94 9.96 13.11 9.32
N THR A 95 9.39 14.32 9.40
CA THR A 95 8.26 14.69 8.54
C THR A 95 8.64 14.68 7.05
N LEU A 96 9.85 15.11 6.70
CA LEU A 96 10.28 15.19 5.31
C LEU A 96 10.67 13.82 4.74
N LEU A 97 11.37 12.99 5.50
CA LEU A 97 12.08 11.82 4.98
C LEU A 97 11.43 10.47 5.33
N ALA A 98 10.60 10.40 6.38
CA ALA A 98 10.02 9.13 6.80
C ALA A 98 9.22 8.39 5.71
N PRO A 99 8.37 9.06 4.88
CA PRO A 99 7.66 8.38 3.80
C PRO A 99 8.58 7.70 2.80
N HIS A 100 9.68 8.36 2.44
CA HIS A 100 10.71 7.79 1.56
C HIS A 100 11.48 6.67 2.27
N ALA A 101 11.93 6.91 3.49
CA ALA A 101 12.75 5.97 4.25
C ALA A 101 12.03 4.63 4.45
N ILE A 102 10.75 4.63 4.84
CA ILE A 102 10.00 3.38 5.05
C ILE A 102 9.75 2.62 3.74
N THR A 103 9.53 3.33 2.63
CA THR A 103 9.37 2.69 1.31
C THR A 103 10.64 1.93 0.92
N VAL A 104 11.80 2.55 1.05
CA VAL A 104 13.09 1.93 0.70
C VAL A 104 13.46 0.84 1.72
N ALA A 105 13.20 1.06 2.99
CA ALA A 105 13.49 0.08 4.03
C ALA A 105 12.72 -1.23 3.84
N LYS A 106 11.42 -1.15 3.53
CA LYS A 106 10.60 -2.34 3.23
C LYS A 106 11.18 -3.16 2.08
N LEU A 107 11.54 -2.51 0.99
CA LEU A 107 12.16 -3.17 -0.15
C LEU A 107 13.49 -3.85 0.25
N LEU A 108 14.36 -3.11 0.94
CA LEU A 108 15.69 -3.59 1.30
C LEU A 108 15.64 -4.76 2.29
N VAL A 109 14.80 -4.67 3.32
CA VAL A 109 14.66 -5.75 4.32
C VAL A 109 14.07 -7.01 3.69
N GLN A 110 13.05 -6.88 2.88
CA GLN A 110 12.47 -8.02 2.16
C GLN A 110 13.50 -8.71 1.28
N HIS A 111 14.28 -7.94 0.50
CA HIS A 111 15.33 -8.52 -0.34
C HIS A 111 16.46 -9.12 0.50
N TRP A 112 16.75 -8.58 1.68
CA TRP A 112 17.74 -9.13 2.61
C TRP A 112 17.32 -10.52 3.12
N HIS A 113 16.08 -10.66 3.60
CA HIS A 113 15.57 -11.96 4.04
C HIS A 113 15.51 -12.97 2.88
N LEU A 114 15.11 -12.52 1.70
CA LEU A 114 15.09 -13.35 0.50
C LEU A 114 16.47 -13.83 0.10
N ALA A 115 17.48 -12.94 0.10
CA ALA A 115 18.87 -13.31 -0.21
C ALA A 115 19.41 -14.37 0.78
N ARG A 116 19.10 -14.20 2.07
CA ARG A 116 19.45 -15.18 3.11
C ARG A 116 18.74 -16.53 2.91
N ALA A 117 17.46 -16.51 2.53
CA ALA A 117 16.72 -17.73 2.25
C ALA A 117 17.29 -18.47 1.04
N MET A 118 17.59 -17.77 -0.05
CA MET A 118 18.24 -18.36 -1.23
C MET A 118 19.59 -18.99 -0.87
N VAL A 119 20.42 -18.29 -0.10
CA VAL A 119 21.70 -18.82 0.36
C VAL A 119 21.50 -20.03 1.26
N ARG A 120 20.60 -20.00 2.22
CA ARG A 120 20.31 -21.12 3.11
C ARG A 120 19.87 -22.38 2.35
N ASP A 121 18.97 -22.22 1.40
CA ASP A 121 18.29 -23.35 0.77
C ASP A 121 19.03 -23.88 -0.47
N TRP A 122 19.88 -23.06 -1.09
CA TRP A 122 20.59 -23.37 -2.32
C TRP A 122 22.12 -23.31 -2.23
N ALA A 123 22.67 -23.18 -1.01
CA ALA A 123 24.13 -23.03 -0.81
C ALA A 123 24.97 -24.14 -1.48
N ASP A 124 24.48 -25.37 -1.49
CA ASP A 124 25.20 -26.55 -2.02
C ASP A 124 24.95 -26.79 -3.52
N LEU A 125 24.04 -26.04 -4.14
CA LEU A 125 23.77 -26.17 -5.57
C LEU A 125 24.84 -25.42 -6.38
N PRO A 126 25.37 -26.01 -7.47
CA PRO A 126 26.28 -25.31 -8.37
C PRO A 126 25.51 -24.30 -9.22
N LEU A 127 25.40 -23.05 -8.74
CA LEU A 127 24.68 -21.97 -9.40
C LEU A 127 25.62 -20.96 -10.06
N GLN A 128 25.22 -20.48 -11.23
CA GLN A 128 25.77 -19.27 -11.81
C GLN A 128 24.81 -18.11 -11.54
N VAL A 129 25.30 -17.00 -11.02
CA VAL A 129 24.52 -15.80 -10.72
C VAL A 129 25.15 -14.57 -11.33
N GLU A 130 24.36 -13.80 -12.07
CA GLU A 130 24.77 -12.50 -12.58
C GLU A 130 24.55 -11.44 -11.50
N LEU A 131 25.63 -10.73 -11.13
CA LEU A 131 25.59 -9.63 -10.16
C LEU A 131 25.84 -8.30 -10.85
N LEU A 132 24.91 -7.37 -10.72
CA LEU A 132 25.06 -6.02 -11.26
C LEU A 132 26.14 -5.23 -10.50
N PRO A 133 26.89 -4.33 -11.18
CA PRO A 133 27.86 -3.46 -10.55
C PRO A 133 27.26 -2.58 -9.44
N GLU A 134 28.08 -2.24 -8.43
CA GLU A 134 27.63 -1.39 -7.32
C GLU A 134 27.25 0.03 -7.78
N ASP A 135 27.89 0.52 -8.85
CA ASP A 135 27.70 1.86 -9.41
C ASP A 135 26.55 1.98 -10.40
N CYS A 136 25.61 1.01 -10.42
CA CYS A 136 24.34 1.19 -11.14
C CYS A 136 23.61 2.46 -10.66
N SER A 137 22.90 3.11 -11.55
CA SER A 137 22.25 4.40 -11.29
C SER A 137 20.78 4.37 -11.60
N PHE A 138 19.96 4.69 -10.60
CA PHE A 138 18.51 4.86 -10.72
C PHE A 138 18.16 6.29 -10.32
N ARG A 139 17.51 7.05 -11.21
CA ARG A 139 17.11 8.44 -10.97
C ARG A 139 15.60 8.59 -11.05
N PHE A 140 15.00 9.07 -9.99
CA PHE A 140 13.56 9.26 -9.85
C PHE A 140 13.23 10.75 -9.72
N GLY A 141 12.23 11.24 -10.46
CA GLY A 141 11.78 12.62 -10.40
C GLY A 141 11.00 12.93 -9.13
N GLU A 142 10.02 12.11 -8.81
CA GLU A 142 9.09 12.29 -7.68
C GLU A 142 9.01 11.02 -6.82
N ASP A 143 8.39 11.11 -5.64
CA ASP A 143 8.21 9.95 -4.74
C ASP A 143 7.43 8.80 -5.41
N ALA A 144 6.45 9.12 -6.25
CA ALA A 144 5.70 8.10 -6.99
C ALA A 144 6.58 7.31 -7.95
N ASP A 145 7.59 7.97 -8.58
CA ASP A 145 8.54 7.28 -9.47
C ASP A 145 9.39 6.27 -8.68
N VAL A 146 9.73 6.58 -7.41
CA VAL A 146 10.47 5.64 -6.54
C VAL A 146 9.65 4.36 -6.29
N VAL A 147 8.34 4.47 -6.09
CA VAL A 147 7.47 3.31 -5.92
C VAL A 147 7.34 2.55 -7.24
N LEU A 148 6.89 3.24 -8.29
CA LEU A 148 6.50 2.60 -9.56
C LEU A 148 7.70 2.06 -10.36
N HIS A 149 8.83 2.72 -10.29
CA HIS A 149 10.01 2.42 -11.12
C HIS A 149 11.26 2.08 -10.31
N GLY A 150 11.20 2.16 -8.99
CA GLY A 150 12.22 1.68 -8.07
C GLY A 150 11.77 0.40 -7.38
N ALA A 151 10.83 0.50 -6.45
CA ALA A 151 10.39 -0.64 -5.65
C ALA A 151 9.70 -1.75 -6.48
N LEU A 152 9.02 -1.41 -7.57
CA LEU A 152 8.33 -2.36 -8.45
C LEU A 152 9.13 -2.73 -9.72
N ASN A 153 10.38 -2.29 -9.82
CA ASN A 153 11.20 -2.52 -11.01
C ASN A 153 12.07 -3.79 -10.86
N PRO A 154 11.92 -4.80 -11.73
CA PRO A 154 12.74 -6.01 -11.68
C PRO A 154 14.26 -5.77 -11.77
N LYS A 155 14.71 -4.75 -12.51
CA LYS A 155 16.14 -4.40 -12.59
C LYS A 155 16.66 -3.75 -11.31
N ALA A 156 15.81 -2.96 -10.63
CA ALA A 156 16.16 -2.41 -9.32
C ALA A 156 16.24 -3.52 -8.27
N SER A 157 15.30 -4.48 -8.29
CA SER A 157 15.37 -5.70 -7.45
C SER A 157 16.65 -6.51 -7.72
N HIS A 158 17.03 -6.68 -9.00
CA HIS A 158 18.28 -7.33 -9.38
C HIS A 158 19.50 -6.62 -8.75
N TRP A 159 19.56 -5.29 -8.87
CA TRP A 159 20.66 -4.52 -8.30
C TRP A 159 20.71 -4.62 -6.77
N VAL A 160 19.58 -4.47 -6.08
CA VAL A 160 19.51 -4.60 -4.62
C VAL A 160 19.96 -5.98 -4.17
N LEU A 161 19.48 -7.06 -4.81
CA LEU A 161 19.91 -8.42 -4.52
C LEU A 161 21.40 -8.63 -4.81
N SER A 162 21.94 -8.02 -5.87
CA SER A 162 23.36 -8.07 -6.19
C SER A 162 24.21 -7.47 -5.07
N LEU A 163 23.83 -6.29 -4.54
CA LEU A 163 24.52 -5.65 -3.41
C LEU A 163 24.50 -6.53 -2.15
N LEU A 164 23.40 -7.21 -1.90
CA LEU A 164 23.23 -8.08 -0.73
C LEU A 164 24.02 -9.37 -0.88
N LEU A 165 23.91 -10.06 -2.00
CA LEU A 165 24.53 -11.37 -2.24
C LEU A 165 26.06 -11.30 -2.31
N ARG A 166 26.66 -10.18 -2.77
CA ARG A 166 28.14 -10.04 -2.80
C ARG A 166 28.82 -10.33 -1.46
N SER A 167 28.14 -10.08 -0.35
CA SER A 167 28.69 -10.31 0.99
C SER A 167 28.46 -11.72 1.55
N MET A 168 27.68 -12.58 0.86
CA MET A 168 27.29 -13.87 1.39
C MET A 168 27.29 -15.00 0.35
N LEU A 169 27.99 -14.84 -0.76
CA LEU A 169 28.04 -15.84 -1.83
C LEU A 169 28.53 -17.20 -1.31
N PRO A 170 27.76 -18.29 -1.49
CA PRO A 170 28.20 -19.64 -1.19
C PRO A 170 29.37 -20.07 -2.08
N GLN A 171 30.21 -20.98 -1.56
CA GLN A 171 31.38 -21.48 -2.30
C GLN A 171 31.01 -22.20 -3.61
N ALA A 172 29.82 -22.83 -3.66
CA ALA A 172 29.33 -23.54 -4.84
C ALA A 172 28.80 -22.59 -5.93
N TRP A 173 28.64 -21.30 -5.62
CA TRP A 173 28.09 -20.34 -6.58
C TRP A 173 29.21 -19.63 -7.36
N THR A 174 29.01 -19.47 -8.67
CA THR A 174 29.90 -18.71 -9.55
C THR A 174 29.24 -17.38 -9.89
N ALA A 175 29.81 -16.28 -9.40
CA ALA A 175 29.35 -14.95 -9.76
C ALA A 175 29.92 -14.52 -11.11
N VAL A 176 29.06 -13.93 -11.94
CA VAL A 176 29.43 -13.28 -13.21
C VAL A 176 29.05 -11.81 -13.10
N GLU A 177 29.93 -10.93 -13.52
CA GLU A 177 29.65 -9.49 -13.51
C GLU A 177 28.68 -9.15 -14.65
N GLY A 178 27.55 -8.56 -14.28
CA GLY A 178 26.54 -8.09 -15.22
C GLY A 178 26.82 -6.70 -15.80
N ALA A 179 26.02 -6.29 -16.77
CA ALA A 179 26.13 -4.98 -17.36
C ALA A 179 25.62 -3.90 -16.39
N LYS A 180 26.29 -2.73 -16.40
CA LYS A 180 25.82 -1.58 -15.62
C LYS A 180 24.44 -1.13 -16.08
N VAL A 181 23.52 -0.92 -15.13
CA VAL A 181 22.17 -0.40 -15.36
C VAL A 181 22.15 1.10 -15.06
N GLU A 182 21.65 1.89 -15.99
CA GLU A 182 21.40 3.32 -15.83
C GLU A 182 19.97 3.63 -16.27
N GLU A 183 19.11 3.98 -15.31
CA GLU A 183 17.70 4.31 -15.58
C GLU A 183 17.32 5.67 -15.02
N VAL A 184 16.54 6.42 -15.80
CA VAL A 184 16.05 7.76 -15.42
C VAL A 184 14.53 7.79 -15.62
N TRP A 185 13.81 7.96 -14.53
CA TRP A 185 12.37 8.05 -14.51
C TRP A 185 11.93 9.43 -14.06
N GLN A 186 11.31 10.17 -14.96
CA GLN A 186 10.80 11.50 -14.68
C GLN A 186 9.38 11.63 -15.22
N THR A 187 8.42 11.76 -14.34
CA THR A 187 7.04 12.07 -14.74
C THR A 187 7.00 13.40 -15.48
N PRO A 188 6.51 13.45 -16.73
CA PRO A 188 6.42 14.69 -17.49
C PRO A 188 5.60 15.74 -16.74
N LYS A 189 6.20 16.91 -16.48
CA LYS A 189 5.47 18.00 -15.83
C LYS A 189 4.44 18.59 -16.81
N PRO A 190 3.18 18.76 -16.39
CA PRO A 190 2.17 19.34 -17.26
C PRO A 190 2.58 20.75 -17.69
N ALA A 191 2.62 20.96 -19.01
CA ALA A 191 3.03 22.22 -19.62
C ALA A 191 1.82 23.10 -19.97
N GLY A 192 2.03 24.43 -20.04
CA GLY A 192 1.04 25.39 -20.50
C GLY A 192 0.39 26.24 -19.40
N LEU A 193 -0.29 27.32 -19.82
CA LEU A 193 -0.88 28.31 -18.92
C LEU A 193 -1.96 27.72 -18.00
N LYS A 194 -2.81 26.84 -18.53
CA LYS A 194 -3.86 26.15 -17.74
C LYS A 194 -3.26 25.28 -16.63
N ALA A 195 -2.13 24.61 -16.91
CA ALA A 195 -1.43 23.78 -15.92
C ALA A 195 -0.79 24.66 -14.83
N ARG A 196 -0.18 25.78 -15.21
CA ARG A 196 0.38 26.77 -14.25
C ARG A 196 -0.69 27.37 -13.36
N LEU A 197 -1.86 27.74 -13.92
CA LEU A 197 -2.98 28.27 -13.13
C LEU A 197 -3.54 27.22 -12.17
N ARG A 198 -3.74 25.99 -12.64
CA ARG A 198 -4.15 24.87 -11.76
C ARG A 198 -3.12 24.62 -10.65
N GLY A 199 -1.84 24.62 -10.96
CA GLY A 199 -0.76 24.49 -9.98
C GLY A 199 -0.77 25.61 -8.96
N PHE A 200 -0.99 26.87 -9.38
CA PHE A 200 -1.11 28.02 -8.48
C PHE A 200 -2.34 27.90 -7.54
N LEU A 201 -3.50 27.57 -8.09
CA LEU A 201 -4.72 27.34 -7.29
C LEU A 201 -4.52 26.17 -6.31
N ARG A 202 -3.95 25.05 -6.79
CA ARG A 202 -3.61 23.91 -5.92
C ARG A 202 -2.69 24.34 -4.78
N SER A 203 -1.62 25.09 -5.05
CA SER A 203 -0.68 25.53 -4.00
C SER A 203 -1.35 26.42 -2.94
N ARG A 204 -2.29 27.29 -3.35
CA ARG A 204 -3.07 28.11 -2.41
C ARG A 204 -3.99 27.26 -1.53
N MET A 205 -4.62 26.24 -2.10
CA MET A 205 -5.49 25.33 -1.34
C MET A 205 -4.69 24.44 -0.38
N LEU A 206 -3.50 24.03 -0.77
CA LEU A 206 -2.58 23.25 0.08
C LEU A 206 -1.95 24.10 1.21
N ALA A 207 -1.91 25.42 1.06
CA ALA A 207 -1.45 26.33 2.11
C ALA A 207 -2.47 26.53 3.25
N LEU A 208 -3.72 26.06 3.08
CA LEU A 208 -4.73 26.13 4.14
C LEU A 208 -4.31 25.27 5.36
N PRO A 209 -4.67 25.67 6.59
CA PRO A 209 -4.51 24.81 7.77
C PRO A 209 -5.19 23.45 7.64
N PHE A 210 -6.32 23.39 6.93
CA PHE A 210 -7.01 22.17 6.52
C PHE A 210 -7.17 22.18 5.00
N PRO A 211 -6.34 21.47 4.23
CA PRO A 211 -6.42 21.45 2.76
C PRO A 211 -7.69 20.72 2.29
N VAL A 212 -8.11 21.00 1.06
CA VAL A 212 -9.19 20.20 0.44
C VAL A 212 -8.68 18.79 0.22
N MET A 213 -9.34 17.82 0.83
CA MET A 213 -9.04 16.40 0.74
C MET A 213 -10.09 15.67 -0.10
N LYS A 214 -9.79 14.43 -0.52
CA LYS A 214 -10.75 13.59 -1.26
C LYS A 214 -12.08 13.51 -0.49
N GLY A 215 -13.16 13.76 -1.19
CA GLY A 215 -14.51 13.70 -0.61
C GLY A 215 -14.95 14.94 0.18
N MET A 216 -14.12 16.00 0.26
CA MET A 216 -14.50 17.27 0.92
C MET A 216 -14.79 18.37 -0.11
N THR A 217 -15.70 19.26 0.25
CA THR A 217 -15.95 20.49 -0.50
C THR A 217 -14.97 21.60 -0.10
N ALA A 218 -14.75 22.58 -0.98
CA ALA A 218 -13.95 23.75 -0.65
C ALA A 218 -14.53 24.55 0.54
N ARG A 219 -15.87 24.59 0.70
CA ARG A 219 -16.55 25.21 1.83
C ARG A 219 -16.21 24.52 3.15
N GLN A 220 -16.23 23.19 3.18
CA GLN A 220 -15.82 22.41 4.36
C GLN A 220 -14.35 22.68 4.71
N ALA A 221 -13.43 22.64 3.73
CA ALA A 221 -12.03 22.92 3.96
C ALA A 221 -11.78 24.32 4.54
N LEU A 222 -12.50 25.32 4.07
CA LEU A 222 -12.42 26.70 4.62
C LEU A 222 -12.96 26.78 6.05
N ALA A 223 -14.09 26.15 6.34
CA ALA A 223 -14.68 26.11 7.69
C ALA A 223 -13.75 25.38 8.67
N PHE A 224 -13.19 24.23 8.29
CA PHE A 224 -12.25 23.45 9.07
C PHE A 224 -10.91 24.19 9.25
N SER A 225 -10.44 24.88 8.22
CA SER A 225 -9.26 25.75 8.33
C SER A 225 -9.48 26.89 9.32
N SER A 226 -10.68 27.46 9.38
CA SER A 226 -11.01 28.49 10.36
C SER A 226 -10.98 27.96 11.79
N ALA A 227 -11.48 26.74 12.02
CA ALA A 227 -11.43 26.09 13.33
C ALA A 227 -10.00 25.85 13.81
N LEU A 228 -9.06 25.50 12.90
CA LEU A 228 -7.64 25.25 13.23
C LEU A 228 -6.76 26.52 13.31
N ARG A 229 -7.28 27.73 13.09
CA ARG A 229 -6.48 28.98 13.15
C ARG A 229 -6.07 29.38 14.54
N HIS A 230 -6.75 28.89 15.55
CA HIS A 230 -6.45 29.20 16.94
C HIS A 230 -5.22 28.40 17.42
N PRO A 231 -4.50 28.89 18.45
CA PRO A 231 -3.45 28.12 19.11
C PRO A 231 -4.03 26.80 19.65
N SER A 232 -3.23 25.76 19.55
CA SER A 232 -3.61 24.47 20.10
C SER A 232 -3.73 24.52 21.63
N ARG A 233 -4.78 23.94 22.17
CA ARG A 233 -5.08 23.86 23.60
C ARG A 233 -4.57 22.56 24.24
N THR A 234 -4.29 21.55 23.43
CA THR A 234 -3.83 20.24 23.91
C THR A 234 -2.30 20.18 23.95
N GLU A 235 -1.73 19.30 24.75
CA GLU A 235 -0.31 19.00 24.70
C GLU A 235 0.07 18.28 23.38
N ASP A 236 1.33 18.43 22.94
CA ASP A 236 1.79 17.72 21.76
C ASP A 236 1.92 16.22 22.06
N ARG A 237 1.17 15.42 21.36
CA ARG A 237 1.17 13.96 21.47
C ARG A 237 2.00 13.28 20.38
N SER A 238 2.67 14.07 19.54
CA SER A 238 3.56 13.53 18.51
C SER A 238 4.71 12.74 19.13
N ARG A 239 5.14 11.71 18.44
CA ARG A 239 6.23 10.83 18.89
C ARG A 239 7.35 10.83 17.87
N SER A 240 8.58 10.87 18.36
CA SER A 240 9.76 10.74 17.52
C SER A 240 9.87 9.32 16.97
N LEU A 241 10.21 9.20 15.70
CA LEU A 241 10.49 7.91 15.07
C LEU A 241 11.72 7.27 15.67
N ALA A 242 12.78 8.04 15.90
CA ALA A 242 14.00 7.54 16.51
C ALA A 242 13.76 6.95 17.91
N GLY A 243 12.95 7.62 18.74
CA GLY A 243 12.61 7.15 20.09
C GLY A 243 11.68 5.94 20.14
N ARG A 244 11.00 5.64 19.04
CA ARG A 244 9.97 4.58 18.98
C ARG A 244 10.33 3.40 18.10
N PHE A 245 10.91 3.66 16.93
CA PHE A 245 11.13 2.66 15.89
C PHE A 245 12.61 2.35 15.64
N SER A 246 13.58 3.16 16.10
CA SER A 246 14.99 2.89 15.84
C SER A 246 15.41 1.50 16.31
N SER A 247 16.46 0.96 15.69
CA SER A 247 17.03 -0.34 16.06
C SER A 247 17.42 -0.38 17.55
N GLN A 248 17.94 0.73 18.07
CA GLN A 248 18.25 0.87 19.50
C GLN A 248 17.00 0.82 20.36
N ALA A 249 15.93 1.55 19.99
CA ALA A 249 14.69 1.58 20.76
C ALA A 249 13.96 0.24 20.80
N GLN A 250 14.06 -0.55 19.72
CA GLN A 250 13.44 -1.87 19.60
C GLN A 250 14.34 -3.04 20.02
N GLY A 251 15.64 -2.78 20.32
CA GLY A 251 16.60 -3.86 20.61
C GLY A 251 16.89 -4.77 19.41
N ILE A 252 16.71 -4.27 18.19
CA ILE A 252 16.91 -5.01 16.94
C ILE A 252 18.33 -4.83 16.46
N LYS A 253 19.00 -5.91 16.07
CA LYS A 253 20.28 -5.87 15.38
C LYS A 253 20.06 -6.02 13.88
N LEU A 254 20.41 -4.98 13.13
CA LEU A 254 20.34 -4.98 11.67
C LEU A 254 21.69 -5.41 11.09
N ASP A 255 21.74 -6.59 10.50
CA ASP A 255 22.97 -7.16 9.91
C ASP A 255 23.07 -6.90 8.39
N ILE A 256 22.31 -5.90 7.88
CA ILE A 256 22.32 -5.54 6.46
C ILE A 256 23.68 -4.97 6.06
N PRO A 257 24.29 -5.44 4.96
CA PRO A 257 25.58 -4.94 4.49
C PRO A 257 25.57 -3.43 4.22
N LYS A 258 26.65 -2.74 4.60
CA LYS A 258 26.75 -1.28 4.42
C LYS A 258 26.61 -0.84 2.96
N ALA A 259 27.13 -1.64 2.00
CA ALA A 259 26.97 -1.37 0.57
C ALA A 259 25.51 -1.29 0.15
N ALA A 260 24.65 -2.16 0.70
CA ALA A 260 23.23 -2.16 0.40
C ALA A 260 22.49 -0.93 0.97
N LEU A 261 23.01 -0.29 2.03
CA LEU A 261 22.42 0.95 2.56
C LEU A 261 22.54 2.14 1.58
N ALA A 262 23.41 2.04 0.56
CA ALA A 262 23.49 3.04 -0.52
C ALA A 262 22.16 3.17 -1.30
N VAL A 263 21.30 2.15 -1.27
CA VAL A 263 19.98 2.17 -1.90
C VAL A 263 19.12 3.34 -1.41
N PHE A 264 19.20 3.72 -0.12
CA PHE A 264 18.47 4.87 0.41
C PHE A 264 18.80 6.17 -0.30
N GLU A 265 20.10 6.36 -0.61
CA GLU A 265 20.53 7.55 -1.32
C GLU A 265 20.28 7.43 -2.82
N ALA A 266 20.53 6.27 -3.42
CA ALA A 266 20.30 6.03 -4.84
C ALA A 266 18.82 6.26 -5.22
N PHE A 267 17.89 5.86 -4.34
CA PHE A 267 16.45 5.99 -4.57
C PHE A 267 15.87 7.34 -4.13
N LEU A 268 16.66 8.22 -3.53
CA LEU A 268 16.17 9.54 -3.10
C LEU A 268 15.76 10.38 -4.32
N PRO A 269 14.47 10.80 -4.46
CA PRO A 269 14.00 11.46 -5.68
C PRO A 269 14.56 12.89 -5.82
N GLU A 270 14.68 13.35 -7.07
CA GLU A 270 15.17 14.69 -7.40
C GLU A 270 14.30 15.79 -6.78
N SER A 271 13.00 15.54 -6.60
CA SER A 271 12.10 16.46 -5.91
C SER A 271 12.48 16.71 -4.45
N ILE A 272 13.12 15.75 -3.77
CA ILE A 272 13.66 15.91 -2.41
C ILE A 272 15.09 16.46 -2.48
N ARG A 273 15.97 15.92 -3.35
CA ARG A 273 17.36 16.40 -3.51
C ARG A 273 17.44 17.89 -3.85
N GLY A 274 16.51 18.36 -4.69
CA GLY A 274 16.43 19.75 -5.13
C GLY A 274 15.82 20.74 -4.13
N LEU A 275 15.40 20.28 -2.95
CA LEU A 275 14.83 21.15 -1.93
C LEU A 275 15.89 22.04 -1.29
N ARG A 276 15.54 23.29 -1.05
CA ARG A 276 16.39 24.21 -0.27
C ARG A 276 16.00 24.15 1.20
N HIS A 277 16.93 23.74 2.04
CA HIS A 277 16.73 23.67 3.48
C HIS A 277 17.17 24.98 4.15
N PRO A 278 16.38 25.55 5.08
CA PRO A 278 16.83 26.68 5.89
C PRO A 278 17.95 26.23 6.85
N LYS A 279 18.83 27.15 7.24
CA LYS A 279 19.87 26.83 8.23
C LYS A 279 19.29 26.53 9.61
N ALA A 280 18.30 27.31 10.02
CA ALA A 280 17.55 27.15 11.26
C ALA A 280 16.11 27.61 11.08
N LEU A 281 15.23 27.23 12.00
CA LEU A 281 13.82 27.61 12.03
C LEU A 281 13.51 28.30 13.36
N CYS A 282 12.88 29.47 13.28
CA CYS A 282 12.39 30.19 14.49
C CYS A 282 11.15 29.46 15.04
N PRO A 283 11.15 29.06 16.33
CA PRO A 283 10.00 28.42 16.96
C PRO A 283 8.74 29.27 16.92
N MET A 284 7.57 28.64 16.91
CA MET A 284 6.29 29.34 17.08
C MET A 284 6.10 29.74 18.55
N ALA A 285 5.72 31.00 18.78
CA ALA A 285 5.36 31.44 20.10
C ALA A 285 4.12 30.71 20.68
N LYS A 286 3.20 30.33 19.79
CA LYS A 286 1.98 29.57 20.13
C LYS A 286 1.79 28.46 19.08
N PRO A 287 2.01 27.18 19.42
CA PRO A 287 1.81 26.07 18.53
C PRO A 287 0.39 26.00 17.96
N ARG A 288 0.27 25.63 16.70
CA ARG A 288 -1.02 25.46 15.99
C ARG A 288 -1.04 24.11 15.31
N VAL A 289 -2.23 23.67 14.94
CA VAL A 289 -2.45 22.40 14.20
C VAL A 289 -2.62 22.68 12.71
N ARG A 290 -2.04 21.83 11.87
CA ARG A 290 -2.35 21.72 10.43
C ARG A 290 -2.79 20.29 10.12
N ALA A 291 -3.76 20.16 9.22
CA ALA A 291 -4.16 18.86 8.73
C ALA A 291 -3.32 18.40 7.52
N ALA A 292 -3.10 17.10 7.40
CA ALA A 292 -2.39 16.46 6.31
C ALA A 292 -3.06 15.11 5.96
N SER A 293 -2.83 14.62 4.75
CA SER A 293 -3.38 13.35 4.26
C SER A 293 -2.43 12.77 3.20
N ILE A 294 -2.93 12.03 2.22
CA ILE A 294 -2.16 11.32 1.17
C ILE A 294 -1.00 12.13 0.55
N LEU A 295 -1.12 13.45 0.46
CA LEU A 295 -0.07 14.32 -0.08
C LEU A 295 1.24 14.29 0.72
N LEU A 296 1.24 13.75 1.94
CA LEU A 296 2.48 13.44 2.66
C LEU A 296 3.37 12.47 1.88
N TYR A 297 2.78 11.60 1.05
CA TYR A 297 3.50 10.60 0.27
C TYR A 297 3.76 11.04 -1.18
N GLU A 298 2.93 11.94 -1.72
CA GLU A 298 2.90 12.25 -3.15
C GLU A 298 3.58 13.56 -3.55
N ASP A 299 3.77 14.51 -2.60
CA ASP A 299 4.25 15.86 -2.92
C ASP A 299 5.37 16.31 -1.98
N ALA A 300 6.62 16.22 -2.43
CA ALA A 300 7.80 16.57 -1.65
C ALA A 300 7.83 18.05 -1.19
N ARG A 301 7.28 18.97 -1.98
CA ARG A 301 7.24 20.41 -1.61
C ARG A 301 6.21 20.67 -0.53
N TYR A 302 5.02 20.07 -0.68
CA TYR A 302 4.00 20.14 0.38
C TYR A 302 4.53 19.52 1.67
N ARG A 303 5.18 18.38 1.60
CA ARG A 303 5.81 17.71 2.73
C ARG A 303 6.90 18.57 3.37
N GLN A 304 7.71 19.30 2.59
CA GLN A 304 8.68 20.27 3.15
C GLN A 304 7.99 21.41 3.88
N ASP A 305 6.87 21.91 3.40
CA ASP A 305 6.10 22.95 4.12
C ASP A 305 5.57 22.45 5.46
N LEU A 306 5.11 21.20 5.51
CA LEU A 306 4.73 20.55 6.76
C LEU A 306 5.94 20.30 7.67
N ALA A 307 7.08 19.91 7.11
CA ALA A 307 8.32 19.73 7.84
C ALA A 307 8.79 21.07 8.48
N ARG A 308 8.74 22.18 7.74
CA ARG A 308 9.01 23.52 8.31
C ARG A 308 8.02 23.88 9.41
N TRP A 309 6.76 23.50 9.25
CA TRP A 309 5.74 23.68 10.27
C TRP A 309 6.07 22.89 11.54
N ARG A 310 6.38 21.61 11.41
CA ARG A 310 6.80 20.73 12.51
C ARG A 310 8.08 21.22 13.18
N GLY A 311 9.09 21.59 12.39
CA GLY A 311 10.37 22.10 12.90
C GLY A 311 10.26 23.40 13.69
N ARG A 312 9.15 24.14 13.57
CA ARG A 312 8.82 25.33 14.36
C ARG A 312 7.98 25.01 15.60
N GLY A 313 7.73 23.74 15.91
CA GLY A 313 6.86 23.30 17.01
C GLY A 313 5.37 23.24 16.65
N GLY A 314 5.03 23.35 15.37
CA GLY A 314 3.67 23.13 14.88
C GLY A 314 3.27 21.65 15.00
N ARG A 315 1.98 21.36 15.02
CA ARG A 315 1.41 20.01 15.19
C ARG A 315 0.68 19.55 13.94
N LEU A 316 0.65 18.24 13.69
CA LEU A 316 -0.07 17.66 12.55
C LEU A 316 -1.25 16.81 13.02
N LEU A 317 -2.40 17.04 12.39
CA LEU A 317 -3.55 16.14 12.35
C LEU A 317 -3.51 15.40 11.03
N CYS A 318 -3.15 14.12 11.03
CA CYS A 318 -3.28 13.32 9.84
C CYS A 318 -4.73 12.82 9.69
N VAL A 319 -5.19 12.71 8.45
CA VAL A 319 -6.56 12.33 8.12
C VAL A 319 -6.55 11.10 7.23
N GLN A 320 -7.29 10.08 7.63
CA GLN A 320 -7.49 8.86 6.84
C GLN A 320 -7.89 9.19 5.41
N HIS A 321 -7.30 8.52 4.42
CA HIS A 321 -7.47 8.84 3.00
C HIS A 321 -7.89 7.66 2.11
N GLY A 322 -8.09 6.48 2.68
CA GLY A 322 -8.52 5.27 1.98
C GLY A 322 -9.23 4.29 2.88
N GLY A 323 -9.61 3.15 2.33
CA GLY A 323 -10.00 1.97 3.09
C GLY A 323 -8.79 1.31 3.78
N ASN A 324 -8.96 0.13 4.29
CA ASN A 324 -7.95 -0.68 4.98
C ASN A 324 -7.57 -0.20 6.40
N TYR A 325 -7.55 1.11 6.64
CA TYR A 325 -7.30 1.68 7.96
C TYR A 325 -8.27 1.14 9.02
N GLY A 326 -7.72 0.61 10.11
CA GLY A 326 -8.50 -0.05 11.16
C GLY A 326 -9.04 -1.44 10.78
N GLN A 327 -9.00 -1.83 9.50
CA GLN A 327 -9.40 -3.14 9.00
C GLN A 327 -8.21 -4.11 8.92
N MET A 328 -7.08 -3.66 8.38
CA MET A 328 -5.87 -4.46 8.29
C MET A 328 -5.21 -4.63 9.65
N ARG A 329 -4.55 -5.76 9.86
CA ARG A 329 -3.77 -6.06 11.07
C ARG A 329 -2.64 -5.05 11.28
N ARG A 330 -1.92 -4.70 10.20
CA ARG A 330 -0.82 -3.74 10.22
C ARG A 330 -0.83 -2.88 8.95
N ILE A 331 -0.41 -1.63 9.10
CA ILE A 331 -0.08 -0.72 7.98
C ILE A 331 1.15 0.10 8.41
N CYS A 332 2.34 -0.51 8.35
CA CYS A 332 3.55 0.04 8.98
C CYS A 332 3.92 1.45 8.50
N ALA A 333 3.76 1.76 7.21
CA ALA A 333 4.04 3.11 6.72
C ALA A 333 3.14 4.16 7.37
N MET A 334 1.84 3.88 7.54
CA MET A 334 0.89 4.78 8.21
C MET A 334 1.15 4.87 9.71
N GLU A 335 1.53 3.76 10.33
CA GLU A 335 1.91 3.74 11.75
C GLU A 335 3.11 4.64 12.03
N MET A 336 4.13 4.60 11.18
CA MET A 336 5.31 5.47 11.30
C MET A 336 4.99 6.93 10.97
N VAL A 337 4.35 7.18 9.84
CA VAL A 337 4.24 8.53 9.28
C VAL A 337 3.04 9.29 9.83
N GLU A 338 1.88 8.62 9.99
CA GLU A 338 0.61 9.27 10.32
C GLU A 338 0.21 9.10 11.78
N TYR A 339 0.24 7.86 12.33
CA TYR A 339 -0.20 7.61 13.70
C TYR A 339 0.79 8.15 14.74
N SER A 340 2.04 8.37 14.38
CA SER A 340 3.05 9.03 15.20
C SER A 340 2.85 10.54 15.36
N GLN A 341 1.94 11.15 14.59
CA GLN A 341 1.66 12.59 14.68
C GLN A 341 0.78 12.95 15.89
N HIS A 342 0.52 14.24 16.08
CA HIS A 342 -0.25 14.77 17.20
C HIS A 342 -1.64 14.14 17.33
N ALA A 343 -2.34 13.95 16.21
CA ALA A 343 -3.63 13.29 16.14
C ALA A 343 -3.85 12.63 14.77
N PHE A 344 -4.73 11.62 14.73
CA PHE A 344 -5.15 10.96 13.50
C PHE A 344 -6.68 10.89 13.45
N ALA A 345 -7.28 11.55 12.45
CA ALA A 345 -8.72 11.46 12.20
C ALA A 345 -9.05 10.17 11.45
N THR A 346 -9.75 9.27 12.11
CA THR A 346 -10.22 7.99 11.56
C THR A 346 -11.63 8.13 11.00
N TRP A 347 -12.09 7.14 10.23
CA TRP A 347 -13.48 7.06 9.79
C TRP A 347 -14.32 6.16 10.71
N GLY A 348 -14.17 6.31 12.03
CA GLY A 348 -15.02 5.69 13.03
C GLY A 348 -14.33 4.74 14.00
N TRP A 349 -13.25 4.08 13.60
CA TRP A 349 -12.51 3.21 14.51
C TRP A 349 -11.72 4.04 15.56
N THR A 350 -11.63 3.53 16.78
CA THR A 350 -11.10 4.26 17.95
C THR A 350 -9.86 3.62 18.56
N ALA A 351 -9.61 2.36 18.25
CA ALA A 351 -8.46 1.63 18.72
C ALA A 351 -7.80 0.92 17.55
N TYR A 352 -6.52 0.79 17.61
CA TYR A 352 -5.72 0.03 16.68
C TYR A 352 -4.78 -0.83 17.51
N ASP A 353 -5.11 -2.09 17.65
CA ASP A 353 -4.28 -3.05 18.34
C ASP A 353 -3.48 -3.83 17.29
N SER A 354 -2.21 -3.46 17.11
CA SER A 354 -1.33 -4.31 16.36
C SER A 354 -0.79 -5.38 17.30
N ALA A 355 -0.95 -6.63 16.92
CA ALA A 355 -0.41 -7.79 17.66
C ALA A 355 1.13 -7.73 17.85
N LEU A 356 1.80 -6.75 17.29
CA LEU A 356 3.25 -6.57 17.30
C LEU A 356 3.77 -5.56 18.33
N GLY A 357 2.94 -5.09 19.24
CA GLY A 357 3.42 -4.39 20.44
C GLY A 357 3.65 -2.89 20.26
N ALA A 358 4.81 -2.35 20.49
CA ALA A 358 5.15 -0.97 20.84
C ALA A 358 4.60 0.18 19.96
N ALA A 359 4.13 -0.09 18.75
CA ALA A 359 3.67 0.93 17.81
C ALA A 359 2.17 1.18 17.86
N SER A 360 1.40 0.17 18.20
CA SER A 360 -0.06 0.19 18.21
C SER A 360 -0.64 0.83 19.47
N GLY A 361 -1.87 1.15 19.46
CA GLY A 361 -2.63 1.58 20.64
C GLY A 361 -2.28 2.94 21.23
N THR A 362 -1.29 3.65 20.68
CA THR A 362 -0.77 4.89 21.27
C THR A 362 -1.01 6.13 20.42
N GLY A 363 -1.72 6.00 19.31
CA GLY A 363 -2.19 7.13 18.51
C GLY A 363 -3.32 7.88 19.20
N ASN A 364 -3.40 9.19 18.99
CA ASN A 364 -4.59 9.96 19.34
C ASN A 364 -5.60 9.83 18.19
N PHE A 365 -6.40 8.77 18.21
CA PHE A 365 -7.39 8.48 17.18
C PHE A 365 -8.69 9.22 17.44
N LEU A 366 -9.13 9.96 16.45
CA LEU A 366 -10.33 10.80 16.51
C LEU A 366 -11.37 10.21 15.52
N PRO A 367 -12.41 9.52 16.00
CA PRO A 367 -13.43 8.93 15.13
C PRO A 367 -14.34 10.02 14.57
N LEU A 368 -14.17 10.35 13.28
CA LEU A 368 -14.93 11.40 12.60
C LEU A 368 -15.67 10.82 11.38
N PRO A 369 -16.86 11.37 11.05
CA PRO A 369 -17.59 10.88 9.89
C PRO A 369 -16.86 11.18 8.58
N HIS A 370 -16.89 10.22 7.65
CA HIS A 370 -16.33 10.41 6.33
C HIS A 370 -17.28 11.24 5.45
N PRO A 371 -16.89 12.46 5.01
CA PRO A 371 -17.82 13.38 4.34
C PRO A 371 -18.40 12.86 3.02
N GLN A 372 -17.62 12.09 2.23
CA GLN A 372 -18.10 11.52 0.98
C GLN A 372 -19.09 10.38 1.23
N LEU A 373 -18.76 9.45 2.14
CA LEU A 373 -19.62 8.32 2.46
C LEU A 373 -20.95 8.80 3.08
N ALA A 374 -20.92 9.86 3.90
CA ALA A 374 -22.13 10.48 4.44
C ALA A 374 -23.05 10.98 3.33
N ARG A 375 -22.52 11.60 2.27
CA ARG A 375 -23.33 12.05 1.13
C ARG A 375 -23.83 10.91 0.23
N GLN A 376 -23.13 9.77 0.23
CA GLN A 376 -23.51 8.58 -0.56
C GLN A 376 -24.41 7.61 0.23
N LYS A 377 -24.71 7.91 1.49
CA LYS A 377 -25.53 7.04 2.33
C LYS A 377 -26.84 6.70 1.64
N ASP A 378 -27.12 5.39 1.53
CA ASP A 378 -28.35 4.83 0.94
C ASP A 378 -28.68 5.35 -0.46
N SER A 379 -27.65 5.67 -1.26
CA SER A 379 -27.80 6.23 -2.62
C SER A 379 -27.92 5.18 -3.73
N TRP A 380 -27.71 3.90 -3.41
CA TRP A 380 -27.87 2.83 -4.40
C TRP A 380 -29.29 2.79 -4.99
N ARG A 381 -29.37 2.67 -6.31
CA ARG A 381 -30.63 2.46 -7.05
C ARG A 381 -30.32 1.55 -8.23
N ARG A 382 -30.84 0.34 -8.22
CA ARG A 382 -30.66 -0.60 -9.32
C ARG A 382 -31.09 0.02 -10.66
N ALA A 383 -30.18 0.09 -11.60
CA ALA A 383 -30.35 0.61 -12.94
C ALA A 383 -29.91 -0.39 -14.03
N SER A 384 -29.23 -1.47 -13.65
CA SER A 384 -28.81 -2.55 -14.55
C SER A 384 -29.06 -3.92 -13.93
N ASP A 385 -29.02 -4.95 -14.78
CA ASP A 385 -29.12 -6.37 -14.38
C ASP A 385 -27.73 -7.00 -14.18
N GLU A 386 -26.68 -6.21 -14.23
CA GLU A 386 -25.33 -6.68 -14.21
C GLU A 386 -24.77 -6.80 -12.80
N MET A 387 -23.97 -7.84 -12.59
CA MET A 387 -23.06 -7.92 -11.46
C MET A 387 -21.74 -7.24 -11.83
N ILE A 388 -21.19 -6.44 -10.92
CA ILE A 388 -19.84 -5.92 -11.05
C ILE A 388 -18.92 -6.73 -10.12
N PHE A 389 -17.95 -7.41 -10.71
CA PHE A 389 -16.87 -8.08 -9.97
C PHE A 389 -15.64 -7.17 -9.98
N VAL A 390 -15.29 -6.61 -8.81
CA VAL A 390 -14.12 -5.74 -8.64
C VAL A 390 -12.98 -6.58 -8.09
N GLY A 391 -11.97 -6.79 -8.92
CA GLY A 391 -10.75 -7.48 -8.55
C GLY A 391 -9.66 -6.51 -8.08
N THR A 392 -8.79 -6.98 -7.18
CA THR A 392 -7.51 -6.32 -6.89
C THR A 392 -6.37 -7.02 -7.61
N GLU A 393 -5.29 -6.31 -7.84
CA GLU A 393 -4.03 -6.83 -8.37
C GLU A 393 -2.91 -6.36 -7.47
N MET A 394 -1.95 -7.26 -7.20
CA MET A 394 -0.79 -6.95 -6.40
C MET A 394 0.46 -6.95 -7.26
N PRO A 395 1.44 -6.12 -6.93
CA PRO A 395 2.73 -6.14 -7.61
C PRO A 395 3.45 -7.47 -7.41
N THR A 396 4.23 -7.86 -8.42
CA THR A 396 5.09 -9.05 -8.36
C THR A 396 6.32 -8.89 -7.45
N VAL A 397 6.56 -7.69 -6.94
CA VAL A 397 7.55 -7.39 -5.88
C VAL A 397 6.82 -6.97 -4.61
N ALA A 398 7.16 -7.57 -3.49
CA ALA A 398 6.59 -7.23 -2.19
C ALA A 398 7.19 -5.92 -1.64
N TYR A 399 6.73 -4.78 -2.12
CA TYR A 399 7.09 -3.47 -1.55
C TYR A 399 6.20 -3.06 -0.36
N GLN A 400 5.09 -3.76 -0.16
CA GLN A 400 4.22 -3.64 1.01
C GLN A 400 4.35 -4.93 1.82
N LEU A 401 4.87 -4.84 3.03
CA LEU A 401 5.09 -5.98 3.92
C LEU A 401 3.93 -6.20 4.90
N ASP A 402 2.90 -5.38 4.83
CA ASP A 402 1.91 -5.23 5.85
C ASP A 402 0.52 -5.68 5.36
N SER A 403 0.08 -6.84 5.83
CA SER A 403 -1.31 -7.31 5.70
C SER A 403 -1.88 -7.33 4.27
N HIS A 404 -1.03 -7.55 3.29
CA HIS A 404 -1.39 -7.76 1.89
C HIS A 404 -0.93 -9.14 1.42
N PRO A 405 -1.53 -9.72 0.38
CA PRO A 405 -1.00 -10.93 -0.23
C PRO A 405 0.44 -10.74 -0.72
N THR A 406 1.28 -11.74 -0.49
CA THR A 406 2.64 -11.77 -1.06
C THR A 406 2.58 -12.02 -2.57
N PRO A 407 3.67 -11.73 -3.32
CA PRO A 407 3.72 -12.06 -4.75
C PRO A 407 3.45 -13.52 -5.07
N ALA A 408 3.88 -14.46 -4.23
CA ALA A 408 3.61 -15.89 -4.40
C ALA A 408 2.14 -16.24 -4.09
N GLN A 409 1.58 -15.69 -3.02
CA GLN A 409 0.17 -15.85 -2.68
C GLN A 409 -0.74 -15.26 -3.76
N PHE A 410 -0.25 -14.26 -4.50
CA PHE A 410 -1.03 -13.63 -5.54
C PHE A 410 -1.25 -14.51 -6.77
N ILE A 411 -0.40 -15.50 -7.01
CA ILE A 411 -0.64 -16.56 -8.02
C ILE A 411 -1.91 -17.33 -7.65
N GLN A 412 -2.00 -17.84 -6.42
CA GLN A 412 -3.19 -18.49 -5.88
C GLN A 412 -4.43 -17.56 -5.93
N TYR A 413 -4.25 -16.30 -5.60
CA TYR A 413 -5.30 -15.29 -5.62
C TYR A 413 -5.90 -15.08 -7.01
N ARG A 414 -5.08 -15.19 -8.07
CA ARG A 414 -5.52 -15.18 -9.46
C ARG A 414 -6.35 -16.42 -9.80
N GLU A 415 -5.96 -17.59 -9.31
CA GLU A 415 -6.74 -18.83 -9.44
C GLU A 415 -8.09 -18.73 -8.73
N ASP A 416 -8.15 -18.13 -7.55
CA ASP A 416 -9.41 -17.89 -6.82
C ASP A 416 -10.41 -17.08 -7.68
N LYS A 417 -9.93 -16.10 -8.46
CA LYS A 417 -10.79 -15.36 -9.41
C LYS A 417 -11.31 -16.24 -10.54
N GLN A 418 -10.48 -17.16 -11.04
CA GLN A 418 -10.90 -18.14 -12.03
C GLN A 418 -11.98 -19.05 -11.45
N TRP A 419 -11.76 -19.66 -10.31
CA TRP A 419 -12.72 -20.54 -9.64
C TRP A 419 -14.05 -19.84 -9.34
N PHE A 420 -13.99 -18.58 -8.89
CA PHE A 420 -15.19 -17.75 -8.73
C PHE A 420 -15.99 -17.66 -10.03
N LEU A 421 -15.34 -17.28 -11.14
CA LEU A 421 -16.01 -17.12 -12.42
C LEU A 421 -16.51 -18.45 -13.00
N GLU A 422 -15.78 -19.55 -12.80
CA GLU A 422 -16.22 -20.90 -13.21
C GLU A 422 -17.49 -21.32 -12.45
N ALA A 423 -17.51 -21.12 -11.14
CA ALA A 423 -18.59 -21.52 -10.25
C ALA A 423 -19.87 -20.69 -10.39
N LEU A 424 -19.82 -19.48 -10.98
CA LEU A 424 -21.00 -18.64 -11.21
C LEU A 424 -22.06 -19.29 -12.12
N GLY A 425 -21.65 -20.18 -13.02
CA GLY A 425 -22.52 -20.70 -14.07
C GLY A 425 -22.69 -19.74 -15.27
N PRO A 426 -23.16 -20.25 -16.42
CA PRO A 426 -23.13 -19.49 -17.68
C PRO A 426 -24.05 -18.24 -17.68
N GLU A 427 -25.22 -18.31 -17.05
CA GLU A 427 -26.18 -17.22 -17.09
C GLU A 427 -25.74 -16.01 -16.26
N VAL A 428 -25.23 -16.24 -15.05
CA VAL A 428 -24.67 -15.17 -14.20
C VAL A 428 -23.42 -14.59 -14.83
N ARG A 429 -22.57 -15.44 -15.40
CA ARG A 429 -21.31 -15.05 -16.03
C ARG A 429 -21.52 -14.11 -17.23
N LYS A 430 -22.56 -14.30 -18.04
CA LYS A 430 -22.93 -13.38 -19.14
C LYS A 430 -23.31 -11.98 -18.65
N GLN A 431 -23.79 -11.87 -17.43
CA GLN A 431 -24.18 -10.61 -16.80
C GLN A 431 -23.10 -10.06 -15.87
N THR A 432 -21.90 -10.61 -15.91
CA THR A 432 -20.77 -10.17 -15.09
C THR A 432 -19.89 -9.16 -15.85
N LEU A 433 -19.64 -8.03 -15.21
CA LEU A 433 -18.63 -7.06 -15.61
C LEU A 433 -17.43 -7.19 -14.67
N TYR A 434 -16.26 -7.52 -15.21
CA TYR A 434 -15.02 -7.55 -14.43
C TYR A 434 -14.38 -6.17 -14.42
N ARG A 435 -14.10 -5.65 -13.22
CA ARG A 435 -13.35 -4.43 -12.99
C ARG A 435 -11.98 -4.77 -12.44
N PRO A 436 -10.92 -4.78 -13.27
CA PRO A 436 -9.55 -4.96 -12.78
C PRO A 436 -9.11 -3.76 -11.95
N TYR A 437 -8.05 -3.94 -11.19
CA TYR A 437 -7.33 -2.84 -10.58
C TYR A 437 -6.78 -1.91 -11.68
N PHE A 438 -6.40 -0.69 -11.33
CA PHE A 438 -5.76 0.20 -12.31
C PHE A 438 -4.35 -0.31 -12.61
N LYS A 439 -3.96 -0.26 -13.89
CA LYS A 439 -2.67 -0.77 -14.36
C LYS A 439 -1.51 -0.06 -13.64
N VAL A 440 -0.69 -0.85 -12.97
CA VAL A 440 0.53 -0.41 -12.27
C VAL A 440 1.70 -1.21 -12.82
N PRO A 441 2.88 -0.61 -13.08
CA PRO A 441 4.04 -1.39 -13.49
C PRO A 441 4.36 -2.52 -12.51
N GLY A 442 4.72 -3.69 -13.03
CA GLY A 442 5.08 -4.83 -12.22
C GLY A 442 3.93 -5.60 -11.56
N THR A 443 2.67 -5.34 -11.95
CA THR A 443 1.52 -6.19 -11.60
C THR A 443 1.29 -7.28 -12.65
N LEU A 444 0.65 -8.37 -12.24
CA LEU A 444 0.12 -9.37 -13.15
C LEU A 444 -1.20 -8.84 -13.72
N GLU A 445 -1.26 -8.54 -15.00
CA GLU A 445 -2.43 -7.94 -15.64
C GLU A 445 -3.61 -8.91 -15.74
N ASP A 446 -4.37 -9.07 -14.64
CA ASP A 446 -5.44 -10.07 -14.51
C ASP A 446 -6.52 -9.97 -15.56
N ALA A 447 -6.82 -8.76 -16.07
CA ALA A 447 -7.79 -8.61 -17.15
C ALA A 447 -7.36 -9.31 -18.44
N GLU A 448 -6.07 -9.27 -18.77
CA GLU A 448 -5.51 -9.94 -19.94
C GLU A 448 -5.50 -11.47 -19.79
N TRP A 449 -5.49 -11.95 -18.54
CA TRP A 449 -5.57 -13.36 -18.22
C TRP A 449 -7.02 -13.87 -18.11
N ILE A 450 -7.95 -13.08 -17.52
CA ILE A 450 -9.34 -13.46 -17.29
C ILE A 450 -10.18 -13.43 -18.57
N ILE A 451 -10.12 -12.35 -19.36
CA ILE A 451 -11.03 -12.14 -20.48
C ILE A 451 -10.90 -13.20 -21.58
N PRO A 452 -9.69 -13.66 -22.00
CA PRO A 452 -9.58 -14.75 -22.96
C PRO A 452 -10.13 -16.08 -22.46
N ARG A 453 -10.07 -16.34 -21.15
CA ARG A 453 -10.61 -17.58 -20.53
C ARG A 453 -12.12 -17.55 -20.36
N PHE A 454 -12.67 -16.36 -20.15
CA PHE A 454 -14.11 -16.15 -19.93
C PHE A 454 -14.67 -15.11 -20.91
N PRO A 455 -14.81 -15.44 -22.20
CA PRO A 455 -15.24 -14.47 -23.22
C PRO A 455 -16.67 -13.94 -23.02
N GLN A 456 -17.46 -14.53 -22.10
CA GLN A 456 -18.76 -14.02 -21.71
C GLN A 456 -18.68 -12.84 -20.72
N VAL A 457 -17.56 -12.75 -19.98
CA VAL A 457 -17.32 -11.67 -19.03
C VAL A 457 -16.82 -10.44 -19.78
N ARG A 458 -17.41 -9.30 -19.51
CA ARG A 458 -17.03 -8.03 -20.15
C ARG A 458 -16.24 -7.15 -19.19
N LEU A 459 -15.35 -6.32 -19.73
CA LEU A 459 -14.64 -5.34 -18.91
C LEU A 459 -15.56 -4.18 -18.47
N CYS A 460 -15.54 -3.88 -17.18
CA CYS A 460 -16.16 -2.70 -16.61
C CYS A 460 -15.26 -1.48 -16.88
N GLN A 461 -15.63 -0.64 -17.84
CA GLN A 461 -14.86 0.52 -18.28
C GLN A 461 -15.41 1.83 -17.71
N GLY A 462 -14.56 2.86 -17.63
CA GLY A 462 -14.95 4.19 -17.15
C GLY A 462 -14.96 4.34 -15.62
N PRO A 463 -15.58 5.39 -15.06
CA PRO A 463 -15.62 5.64 -13.62
C PRO A 463 -16.41 4.57 -12.88
N LEU A 464 -15.81 3.94 -11.85
CA LEU A 464 -16.43 2.85 -11.10
C LEU A 464 -17.65 3.32 -10.27
N GLY A 465 -17.55 4.47 -9.59
CA GLY A 465 -18.57 4.93 -8.64
C GLY A 465 -20.00 4.95 -9.20
N PRO A 466 -20.28 5.61 -10.35
CA PRO A 466 -21.62 5.59 -10.95
C PRO A 466 -22.11 4.19 -11.33
N GLN A 467 -21.21 3.29 -11.72
CA GLN A 467 -21.57 1.94 -12.15
C GLN A 467 -22.00 1.07 -10.97
N ILE A 468 -21.23 1.08 -9.87
CA ILE A 468 -21.60 0.29 -8.69
C ILE A 468 -22.90 0.80 -8.04
N LEU A 469 -23.19 2.10 -8.13
CA LEU A 469 -24.46 2.66 -7.63
C LEU A 469 -25.68 2.19 -8.41
N GLY A 470 -25.50 1.66 -9.63
CA GLY A 470 -26.57 1.16 -10.49
C GLY A 470 -26.61 -0.35 -10.67
N CYS A 471 -25.60 -1.09 -10.22
CA CYS A 471 -25.51 -2.52 -10.46
C CYS A 471 -26.56 -3.33 -9.70
N ARG A 472 -26.84 -4.54 -10.19
CA ARG A 472 -27.71 -5.51 -9.53
C ARG A 472 -27.07 -6.05 -8.25
N LEU A 473 -25.79 -6.40 -8.34
CA LEU A 473 -24.98 -7.00 -7.28
C LEU A 473 -23.52 -6.58 -7.43
N LEU A 474 -22.85 -6.32 -6.34
CA LEU A 474 -21.41 -6.08 -6.30
C LEU A 474 -20.70 -7.28 -5.67
N CYS A 475 -19.63 -7.74 -6.30
CA CYS A 475 -18.74 -8.74 -5.72
C CYS A 475 -17.34 -8.16 -5.61
N LEU A 476 -16.68 -8.38 -4.47
CA LEU A 476 -15.34 -7.89 -4.17
C LEU A 476 -14.44 -9.06 -3.75
N ASP A 477 -13.22 -9.12 -4.29
CA ASP A 477 -12.23 -10.12 -3.89
C ASP A 477 -11.28 -9.61 -2.77
N HIS A 478 -11.55 -8.43 -2.21
CA HIS A 478 -10.76 -7.83 -1.15
C HIS A 478 -11.58 -6.82 -0.35
N HIS A 479 -11.12 -6.47 0.84
CA HIS A 479 -11.62 -5.32 1.58
C HIS A 479 -10.92 -4.02 1.14
N GLY A 480 -11.43 -2.87 1.53
CA GLY A 480 -10.83 -1.57 1.18
C GLY A 480 -11.87 -0.48 0.92
N THR A 481 -11.48 0.54 0.15
CA THR A 481 -12.33 1.72 -0.07
C THR A 481 -13.65 1.37 -0.77
N THR A 482 -13.63 0.45 -1.73
CA THR A 482 -14.84 0.06 -2.47
C THR A 482 -15.86 -0.63 -1.56
N LEU A 483 -15.41 -1.44 -0.60
CA LEU A 483 -16.30 -2.05 0.40
C LEU A 483 -16.96 -0.98 1.28
N LEU A 484 -16.20 0.03 1.73
CA LEU A 484 -16.75 1.15 2.50
C LEU A 484 -17.79 1.94 1.70
N GLU A 485 -17.50 2.23 0.43
CA GLU A 485 -18.43 2.92 -0.47
C GLU A 485 -19.71 2.10 -0.72
N ALA A 486 -19.56 0.80 -0.93
CA ALA A 486 -20.69 -0.11 -1.14
C ALA A 486 -21.59 -0.22 0.09
N MET A 487 -21.00 -0.43 1.27
CA MET A 487 -21.73 -0.48 2.53
C MET A 487 -22.44 0.84 2.82
N ALA A 488 -21.77 1.99 2.59
CA ALA A 488 -22.39 3.30 2.79
C ALA A 488 -23.56 3.54 1.83
N ALA A 489 -23.38 3.25 0.55
CA ALA A 489 -24.41 3.46 -0.47
C ALA A 489 -25.58 2.45 -0.39
N GLY A 490 -25.43 1.36 0.34
CA GLY A 490 -26.44 0.32 0.48
C GLY A 490 -26.52 -0.62 -0.72
N ILE A 491 -25.41 -0.84 -1.40
CA ILE A 491 -25.33 -1.75 -2.55
C ILE A 491 -25.35 -3.20 -2.06
N PRO A 492 -26.20 -4.09 -2.63
CA PRO A 492 -26.10 -5.52 -2.37
C PRO A 492 -24.68 -5.99 -2.69
N THR A 493 -23.94 -6.46 -1.68
CA THR A 493 -22.51 -6.72 -1.79
C THR A 493 -22.13 -8.04 -1.18
N LEU A 494 -21.37 -8.83 -1.94
CA LEU A 494 -20.73 -10.05 -1.52
C LEU A 494 -19.22 -9.87 -1.60
N CYS A 495 -18.50 -10.50 -0.68
CA CYS A 495 -17.04 -10.45 -0.65
C CYS A 495 -16.46 -11.85 -0.47
N TYR A 496 -15.29 -12.08 -1.04
CA TYR A 496 -14.49 -13.25 -0.71
C TYR A 496 -13.01 -12.92 -0.73
N TRP A 497 -12.25 -13.54 0.12
CA TRP A 497 -10.79 -13.62 0.08
C TRP A 497 -10.30 -14.70 1.04
N ASN A 498 -9.14 -15.25 0.76
CA ASN A 498 -8.48 -16.16 1.68
C ASN A 498 -7.98 -15.36 2.92
N PRO A 499 -8.46 -15.64 4.14
CA PRO A 499 -8.05 -14.91 5.35
C PRO A 499 -6.56 -15.04 5.67
N ALA A 500 -5.89 -16.09 5.18
CA ALA A 500 -4.44 -16.22 5.32
C ALA A 500 -3.67 -15.16 4.52
N PHE A 501 -4.24 -14.68 3.40
CA PHE A 501 -3.61 -13.67 2.55
C PHE A 501 -3.93 -12.23 2.96
N TRP A 502 -5.04 -12.04 3.69
CA TRP A 502 -5.50 -10.74 4.15
C TRP A 502 -5.67 -10.75 5.67
N PRO A 503 -4.58 -10.67 6.45
CA PRO A 503 -4.68 -10.60 7.90
C PRO A 503 -5.33 -9.28 8.32
N VAL A 504 -6.37 -9.40 9.11
CA VAL A 504 -7.20 -8.27 9.54
C VAL A 504 -7.02 -7.96 11.03
N SER A 505 -7.50 -6.79 11.45
CA SER A 505 -7.54 -6.42 12.85
C SER A 505 -8.56 -7.27 13.62
N PRO A 506 -8.38 -7.49 14.94
CA PRO A 506 -9.33 -8.24 15.75
C PRO A 506 -10.77 -7.72 15.68
N ASP A 507 -10.93 -6.39 15.64
CA ASP A 507 -12.25 -5.75 15.51
C ASP A 507 -12.92 -6.06 14.15
N PHE A 508 -12.14 -6.15 13.09
CA PHE A 508 -12.68 -6.47 11.78
C PHE A 508 -12.90 -7.97 11.64
N GLU A 509 -12.08 -8.80 12.27
CA GLU A 509 -12.24 -10.27 12.30
C GLU A 509 -13.57 -10.67 12.97
N GLU A 510 -13.92 -10.05 14.09
CA GLU A 510 -15.22 -10.27 14.74
C GLU A 510 -16.38 -9.95 13.77
N LEU A 511 -16.30 -8.81 13.12
CA LEU A 511 -17.33 -8.37 12.16
C LEU A 511 -17.40 -9.26 10.91
N LEU A 512 -16.25 -9.78 10.44
CA LEU A 512 -16.21 -10.75 9.34
C LEU A 512 -16.92 -12.05 9.73
N GLY A 513 -16.82 -12.49 10.98
CA GLY A 513 -17.59 -13.63 11.49
C GLY A 513 -19.11 -13.41 11.36
N ASP A 514 -19.60 -12.23 11.71
CA ASP A 514 -21.01 -11.88 11.53
C ASP A 514 -21.39 -11.79 10.04
N MET A 515 -20.51 -11.22 9.21
CA MET A 515 -20.71 -11.14 7.75
C MET A 515 -20.75 -12.54 7.12
N ALA A 516 -19.90 -13.47 7.58
CA ALA A 516 -19.87 -14.85 7.12
C ALA A 516 -21.17 -15.59 7.44
N ALA A 517 -21.67 -15.44 8.67
CA ALA A 517 -22.92 -16.07 9.12
C ALA A 517 -24.14 -15.69 8.27
N LEU A 518 -24.10 -14.53 7.59
CA LEU A 518 -25.17 -14.02 6.72
C LEU A 518 -24.83 -14.15 5.23
N GLY A 519 -23.70 -14.75 4.88
CA GLY A 519 -23.25 -14.90 3.52
C GLY A 519 -22.85 -13.59 2.83
N MET A 520 -22.44 -12.58 3.60
CA MET A 520 -21.90 -11.32 3.06
C MET A 520 -20.41 -11.44 2.71
N TRP A 521 -19.67 -12.28 3.45
CA TRP A 521 -18.26 -12.60 3.20
C TRP A 521 -18.02 -14.10 3.23
N HIS A 522 -17.10 -14.56 2.41
CA HIS A 522 -16.71 -15.97 2.27
C HIS A 522 -15.19 -16.11 2.28
N ALA A 523 -14.69 -17.19 2.90
CA ALA A 523 -13.26 -17.51 2.91
C ALA A 523 -12.77 -18.15 1.60
N SER A 524 -13.67 -18.52 0.69
CA SER A 524 -13.34 -19.07 -0.63
C SER A 524 -14.20 -18.48 -1.74
N ALA A 525 -13.65 -18.50 -2.93
CA ALA A 525 -14.27 -18.04 -4.17
C ALA A 525 -15.53 -18.82 -4.53
N GLU A 526 -15.48 -20.14 -4.37
CA GLU A 526 -16.58 -21.06 -4.73
C GLU A 526 -17.80 -20.83 -3.83
N LEU A 527 -17.59 -20.72 -2.52
CA LEU A 527 -18.69 -20.45 -1.57
C LEU A 527 -19.34 -19.09 -1.85
N CYS A 528 -18.55 -18.08 -2.25
CA CYS A 528 -19.10 -16.81 -2.68
C CYS A 528 -19.93 -16.95 -3.95
N ALA A 529 -19.44 -17.69 -4.94
CA ALA A 529 -20.18 -17.93 -6.19
C ALA A 529 -21.47 -18.73 -5.96
N GLU A 530 -21.50 -19.67 -5.02
CA GLU A 530 -22.72 -20.37 -4.59
C GLU A 530 -23.72 -19.38 -4.02
N LYS A 531 -23.29 -18.49 -3.14
CA LYS A 531 -24.15 -17.44 -2.58
C LYS A 531 -24.64 -16.46 -3.63
N VAL A 532 -23.80 -16.09 -4.61
CA VAL A 532 -24.25 -15.29 -5.77
C VAL A 532 -25.40 -15.98 -6.47
N ARG A 533 -25.30 -17.27 -6.78
CA ARG A 533 -26.38 -18.03 -7.45
C ARG A 533 -27.66 -18.12 -6.61
N GLU A 534 -27.50 -18.31 -5.29
CA GLU A 534 -28.63 -18.37 -4.35
C GLU A 534 -29.46 -17.07 -4.37
N VAL A 535 -28.78 -15.91 -4.32
CA VAL A 535 -29.45 -14.60 -4.25
C VAL A 535 -29.69 -13.96 -5.60
N TRP A 536 -29.31 -14.61 -6.70
CA TRP A 536 -29.27 -14.01 -8.03
C TRP A 536 -30.60 -13.43 -8.49
N ASP A 537 -31.71 -14.13 -8.24
CA ASP A 537 -33.02 -13.67 -8.71
C ASP A 537 -33.47 -12.38 -8.01
N ASP A 538 -33.23 -12.25 -6.72
CA ASP A 538 -33.52 -11.04 -5.95
C ASP A 538 -32.47 -10.75 -4.86
N PRO A 539 -31.27 -10.23 -5.26
CA PRO A 539 -30.24 -9.89 -4.27
C PRO A 539 -30.70 -8.76 -3.34
N ALA A 540 -31.67 -7.91 -3.76
CA ALA A 540 -32.18 -6.86 -2.93
C ALA A 540 -33.01 -7.38 -1.75
N ALA A 541 -33.81 -8.43 -1.93
CA ALA A 541 -34.57 -9.05 -0.84
C ALA A 541 -33.65 -9.59 0.26
N TRP A 542 -32.58 -10.32 -0.12
CA TRP A 542 -31.57 -10.77 0.83
C TRP A 542 -30.88 -9.58 1.52
N TRP A 543 -30.43 -8.60 0.73
CA TRP A 543 -29.69 -7.45 1.25
C TRP A 543 -30.50 -6.61 2.24
N HIS A 544 -31.80 -6.41 1.99
CA HIS A 544 -32.67 -5.63 2.85
C HIS A 544 -33.25 -6.43 4.04
N SER A 545 -32.88 -7.69 4.22
CA SER A 545 -33.25 -8.43 5.43
C SER A 545 -32.71 -7.72 6.67
N GLU A 546 -33.48 -7.77 7.76
CA GLU A 546 -33.11 -7.06 9.02
C GLU A 546 -31.76 -7.53 9.56
N SER A 547 -31.44 -8.82 9.46
CA SER A 547 -30.16 -9.38 9.91
C SER A 547 -28.97 -8.80 9.12
N VAL A 548 -29.04 -8.76 7.80
CA VAL A 548 -27.99 -8.19 6.95
C VAL A 548 -27.84 -6.68 7.23
N GLN A 549 -28.96 -5.95 7.34
CA GLN A 549 -28.90 -4.53 7.65
C GLN A 549 -28.38 -4.24 9.07
N ALA A 550 -28.58 -5.11 10.03
CA ALA A 550 -28.00 -4.96 11.37
C ALA A 550 -26.46 -5.05 11.33
N VAL A 551 -25.92 -6.04 10.61
CA VAL A 551 -24.45 -6.16 10.42
C VAL A 551 -23.90 -4.98 9.62
N ARG A 552 -24.58 -4.55 8.55
CA ARG A 552 -24.22 -3.35 7.78
C ARG A 552 -24.15 -2.10 8.67
N ARG A 553 -25.13 -1.88 9.56
CA ARG A 553 -25.10 -0.73 10.50
C ARG A 553 -23.91 -0.79 11.44
N ARG A 554 -23.57 -1.98 11.99
CA ARG A 554 -22.38 -2.17 12.81
C ARG A 554 -21.09 -1.86 12.05
N PHE A 555 -20.98 -2.34 10.81
CA PHE A 555 -19.86 -2.03 9.92
C PHE A 555 -19.70 -0.51 9.69
N LEU A 556 -20.80 0.17 9.36
CA LEU A 556 -20.79 1.62 9.11
C LEU A 556 -20.47 2.42 10.37
N ALA A 557 -20.98 2.03 11.52
CA ALA A 557 -20.64 2.66 12.79
C ALA A 557 -19.13 2.56 13.08
N ARG A 558 -18.52 1.40 12.77
CA ARG A 558 -17.11 1.14 13.08
C ARG A 558 -16.14 1.75 12.05
N PHE A 559 -16.45 1.73 10.76
CA PHE A 559 -15.51 2.07 9.69
C PHE A 559 -15.91 3.26 8.81
N ALA A 560 -17.03 3.89 9.05
CA ALA A 560 -17.47 5.08 8.32
C ALA A 560 -18.03 6.18 9.22
N ASN A 561 -18.42 5.86 10.45
CA ASN A 561 -19.02 6.76 11.46
C ASN A 561 -20.11 7.67 10.85
N LEU A 562 -21.01 7.10 10.08
CA LEU A 562 -22.04 7.87 9.38
C LEU A 562 -23.11 8.34 10.36
N PRO A 563 -23.38 9.65 10.45
CA PRO A 563 -24.45 10.19 11.29
C PRO A 563 -25.82 9.75 10.78
N GLU A 564 -26.80 9.66 11.68
CA GLU A 564 -28.20 9.38 11.32
C GLU A 564 -28.88 10.56 10.59
N GLY A 565 -28.33 11.77 10.77
CA GLY A 565 -28.81 13.01 10.16
C GLY A 565 -27.68 13.95 9.76
N PRO A 566 -27.99 15.17 9.27
CA PRO A 566 -26.98 16.16 8.90
C PRO A 566 -26.22 16.63 10.15
N GLY A 567 -25.00 16.16 10.33
CA GLY A 567 -24.18 16.46 11.52
C GLY A 567 -22.69 16.27 11.31
N GLU A 568 -22.26 15.79 10.14
CA GLU A 568 -20.87 15.49 9.87
C GLU A 568 -19.96 16.72 10.04
N ASP A 569 -20.35 17.87 9.52
CA ASP A 569 -19.56 19.11 9.64
C ASP A 569 -19.45 19.58 11.10
N LYS A 570 -20.51 19.40 11.90
CA LYS A 570 -20.50 19.77 13.31
C LYS A 570 -19.50 18.91 14.09
N ALA A 571 -19.52 17.60 13.91
CA ALA A 571 -18.59 16.69 14.57
C ALA A 571 -17.12 17.07 14.27
N TRP A 572 -16.83 17.36 12.99
CA TRP A 572 -15.51 17.86 12.59
C TRP A 572 -15.16 19.19 13.27
N LEU A 573 -16.06 20.19 13.22
CA LEU A 573 -15.79 21.52 13.78
C LEU A 573 -15.59 21.48 15.29
N ASP A 574 -16.37 20.70 16.01
CA ASP A 574 -16.25 20.58 17.47
C ASP A 574 -14.93 19.89 17.85
N CYS A 575 -14.55 18.83 17.13
CA CYS A 575 -13.26 18.17 17.30
C CYS A 575 -12.07 19.12 17.00
N LEU A 576 -12.09 19.80 15.85
CA LEU A 576 -11.00 20.68 15.43
C LEU A 576 -10.80 21.88 16.36
N ARG A 577 -11.86 22.38 17.00
CA ARG A 577 -11.78 23.46 18.01
C ARG A 577 -11.20 22.99 19.35
N SER A 578 -11.27 21.69 19.63
CA SER A 578 -10.71 21.11 20.85
C SER A 578 -9.22 20.82 20.77
N LEU A 579 -8.67 20.71 19.55
CA LEU A 579 -7.24 20.50 19.29
C LEU A 579 -6.42 21.78 19.51
#